data_3c29b9e751018f0c8453e48b3070e489
#
_entry.id   3c29b9e751018f0c8453e48b3070e489
#
_cell.length_a   1.000
_cell.length_b   1.000
_cell.length_c   1.000
_cell.angle_alpha   90.00
_cell.angle_beta   90.00
_cell.angle_gamma   90.00
#
_symmetry.space_group_name_H-M   'P 1'
#
loop_
_entity.id
_entity.type
_entity.pdbx_description
1 polymer ?
#
loop_
_entity_poly.entity_id
_entity_poly.type
_entity_poly.pdbx_seq_one_letter_code
_entity_poly.pdbx_strand_id
1 'polypeptide(L)'
;GDPQRGDVIVFKSELLDENEKPKNLIKRIIALPGETIEIKGGEVYIDGQMLQEDYLPGEAISGEMDAVTVPEGQLFVMGDNRECSEDSRSPRVGTIEQSTIVGKVIVRLYPFNTIKTFKGVDYES
;
A
#
# COMPACT_ATOMS: atom_id res chain seq x y z
N GLY A 1 -4.54 -10.17 -13.41
CA GLY A 1 -5.89 -9.88 -12.98
C GLY A 1 -6.00 -8.53 -12.29
N ASP A 2 -7.18 -8.22 -11.82
CA ASP A 2 -7.41 -6.97 -11.13
C ASP A 2 -6.67 -6.93 -9.80
N PRO A 3 -6.19 -5.75 -9.36
CA PRO A 3 -5.57 -5.62 -8.06
C PRO A 3 -6.55 -5.99 -6.95
N GLN A 4 -6.05 -6.71 -5.94
CA GLN A 4 -6.87 -7.17 -4.82
C GLN A 4 -6.28 -6.68 -3.50
N ARG A 5 -7.17 -6.57 -2.49
CA ARG A 5 -6.70 -6.26 -1.14
C ARG A 5 -5.66 -7.28 -0.69
N GLY A 6 -4.57 -6.79 -0.10
CA GLY A 6 -3.47 -7.64 0.34
C GLY A 6 -2.36 -7.82 -0.68
N ASP A 7 -2.61 -7.50 -1.94
CA ASP A 7 -1.56 -7.56 -2.96
C ASP A 7 -0.49 -6.51 -2.67
N VAL A 8 0.77 -6.88 -2.86
CA VAL A 8 1.89 -5.94 -2.78
C VAL A 8 2.23 -5.52 -4.19
N ILE A 9 2.24 -4.22 -4.43
CA ILE A 9 2.44 -3.66 -5.77
C ILE A 9 3.59 -2.68 -5.79
N VAL A 10 4.15 -2.49 -6.97
CA VAL A 10 5.10 -1.42 -7.27
C VAL A 10 4.37 -0.42 -8.15
N PHE A 11 4.40 0.83 -7.78
CA PHE A 11 3.72 1.88 -8.55
C PHE A 11 4.57 3.13 -8.61
N LYS A 12 4.34 3.93 -9.65
CA LYS A 12 5.02 5.21 -9.80
C LYS A 12 4.30 6.26 -8.98
N SER A 13 4.99 6.82 -8.00
CA SER A 13 4.43 7.83 -7.11
C SER A 13 4.69 9.23 -7.66
N GLU A 14 4.12 10.22 -6.98
CA GLU A 14 4.41 11.63 -7.27
C GLU A 14 5.58 12.16 -6.43
N LEU A 15 6.11 11.34 -5.53
CA LEU A 15 7.30 11.70 -4.78
C LEU A 15 8.51 11.69 -5.72
N LEU A 16 9.41 12.63 -5.52
CA LEU A 16 10.57 12.76 -6.39
C LEU A 16 11.82 12.24 -5.70
N ASP A 17 12.69 11.61 -6.49
CA ASP A 17 13.99 11.18 -6.02
C ASP A 17 14.98 12.38 -6.08
N GLU A 18 16.24 12.13 -5.75
CA GLU A 18 17.27 13.16 -5.73
C GLU A 18 17.58 13.74 -7.12
N ASN A 19 17.13 13.07 -8.18
CA ASN A 19 17.28 13.54 -9.57
C ASN A 19 15.98 14.18 -10.08
N GLU A 20 15.03 14.48 -9.18
CA GLU A 20 13.75 15.09 -9.49
C GLU A 20 12.88 14.23 -10.40
N LYS A 21 13.02 12.91 -10.31
CA LYS A 21 12.21 11.96 -11.06
C LYS A 21 11.25 11.23 -10.14
N PRO A 22 10.05 10.84 -10.64
CA PRO A 22 9.10 10.11 -9.81
C PRO A 22 9.70 8.83 -9.25
N LYS A 23 9.49 8.60 -7.96
CA LYS A 23 9.93 7.38 -7.29
C LYS A 23 8.93 6.26 -7.52
N ASN A 24 9.44 5.06 -7.71
CA ASN A 24 8.63 3.85 -7.62
C ASN A 24 8.58 3.42 -6.15
N LEU A 25 7.39 3.18 -5.66
CA LEU A 25 7.18 2.71 -4.29
C LEU A 25 6.61 1.30 -4.30
N ILE A 26 6.95 0.53 -3.28
CA ILE A 26 6.38 -0.79 -3.05
C ILE A 26 5.50 -0.72 -1.81
N LYS A 27 4.22 -1.01 -1.95
CA LYS A 27 3.24 -0.93 -0.86
C LYS A 27 2.20 -2.03 -1.02
N ARG A 28 1.47 -2.28 0.07
CA ARG A 28 0.39 -3.27 0.07
C ARG A 28 -0.94 -2.58 -0.12
N ILE A 29 -1.81 -3.17 -0.95
CA ILE A 29 -3.16 -2.65 -1.18
C ILE A 29 -4.01 -2.95 0.05
N ILE A 30 -4.60 -1.91 0.63
CA ILE A 30 -5.41 -2.01 1.84
C ILE A 30 -6.89 -1.79 1.55
N ALA A 31 -7.22 -0.82 0.71
CA ALA A 31 -8.62 -0.54 0.37
C ALA A 31 -8.79 -0.38 -1.13
N LEU A 32 -9.94 -0.83 -1.61
CA LEU A 32 -10.31 -0.88 -3.03
C LEU A 32 -11.27 0.26 -3.37
N PRO A 33 -11.46 0.56 -4.67
CA PRO A 33 -12.37 1.64 -5.08
C PRO A 33 -13.75 1.51 -4.45
N GLY A 34 -14.27 2.62 -3.96
CA GLY A 34 -15.60 2.67 -3.33
C GLY A 34 -15.62 2.31 -1.86
N GLU A 35 -14.54 1.74 -1.34
CA GLU A 35 -14.47 1.40 0.08
C GLU A 35 -14.10 2.61 0.92
N THR A 36 -14.58 2.63 2.17
CA THR A 36 -14.23 3.67 3.13
C THR A 36 -13.28 3.09 4.15
N ILE A 37 -12.09 3.69 4.27
CA ILE A 37 -11.06 3.27 5.20
C ILE A 37 -10.94 4.30 6.31
N GLU A 38 -10.82 3.81 7.55
CA GLU A 38 -10.60 4.60 8.73
C GLU A 38 -9.57 3.91 9.59
N ILE A 39 -8.75 4.66 10.30
CA ILE A 39 -7.76 4.09 11.20
C ILE A 39 -7.98 4.71 12.58
N LYS A 40 -8.26 3.86 13.56
CA LYS A 40 -8.50 4.31 14.93
C LYS A 40 -7.94 3.29 15.91
N GLY A 41 -7.33 3.81 16.98
CA GLY A 41 -6.69 2.95 17.97
C GLY A 41 -5.57 2.11 17.39
N GLY A 42 -4.93 2.57 16.33
CA GLY A 42 -3.87 1.83 15.66
C GLY A 42 -4.34 0.74 14.71
N GLU A 43 -5.65 0.54 14.58
CA GLU A 43 -6.24 -0.53 13.77
C GLU A 43 -6.96 0.03 12.54
N VAL A 44 -6.91 -0.72 11.45
CA VAL A 44 -7.54 -0.34 10.19
C VAL A 44 -8.95 -0.90 10.12
N TYR A 45 -9.90 -0.07 9.69
CA TYR A 45 -11.29 -0.46 9.48
C TYR A 45 -11.68 -0.19 8.04
N ILE A 46 -12.28 -1.18 7.39
CA ILE A 46 -12.82 -1.07 6.02
C ILE A 46 -14.33 -1.18 6.10
N ASP A 47 -15.03 -0.14 5.66
CA ASP A 47 -16.49 -0.08 5.73
C ASP A 47 -17.02 -0.40 7.13
N GLY A 48 -16.30 0.08 8.15
CA GLY A 48 -16.68 -0.09 9.55
C GLY A 48 -16.25 -1.39 10.21
N GLN A 49 -15.60 -2.29 9.47
CA GLN A 49 -15.15 -3.57 10.01
C GLN A 49 -13.63 -3.59 10.14
N MET A 50 -13.15 -4.04 11.30
CA MET A 50 -11.72 -4.13 11.54
C MET A 50 -11.08 -5.12 10.57
N LEU A 51 -10.02 -4.66 9.91
CA LEU A 51 -9.29 -5.49 8.96
C LEU A 51 -8.32 -6.41 9.71
N GLN A 52 -8.39 -7.71 9.40
CA GLN A 52 -7.45 -8.68 9.93
C GLN A 52 -6.17 -8.62 9.10
N GLU A 53 -5.07 -8.18 9.71
CA GLU A 53 -3.82 -7.97 8.98
C GLU A 53 -2.76 -8.98 9.43
N ASP A 54 -2.90 -10.22 8.99
CA ASP A 54 -2.03 -11.33 9.42
C ASP A 54 -0.59 -11.20 8.94
N TYR A 55 -0.34 -10.36 7.95
CA TYR A 55 1.01 -10.13 7.40
C TYR A 55 1.83 -9.14 8.24
N LEU A 56 1.23 -8.49 9.24
CA LEU A 56 1.93 -7.54 10.08
C LEU A 56 2.47 -8.19 11.35
N PRO A 57 3.57 -7.63 11.92
CA PRO A 57 3.96 -7.99 13.28
C PRO A 57 2.83 -7.68 14.25
N GLY A 58 2.68 -8.49 15.30
CA GLY A 58 1.56 -8.35 16.23
C GLY A 58 1.48 -7.03 16.99
N GLU A 59 2.55 -6.25 16.99
CA GLU A 59 2.61 -4.96 17.67
C GLU A 59 2.56 -3.76 16.73
N ALA A 60 2.28 -4.00 15.44
CA ALA A 60 2.24 -2.91 14.47
C ALA A 60 1.07 -1.97 14.77
N ILE A 61 1.36 -0.67 14.74
CA ILE A 61 0.38 0.39 14.99
C ILE A 61 0.28 1.24 13.72
N SER A 62 -0.93 1.33 13.17
CA SER A 62 -1.15 2.03 11.90
C SER A 62 -1.43 3.52 12.07
N GLY A 63 -1.54 4.02 13.29
CA GLY A 63 -1.77 5.42 13.56
C GLY A 63 -3.26 5.74 13.70
N GLU A 64 -3.61 6.95 13.31
CA GLU A 64 -4.99 7.46 13.35
C GLU A 64 -5.27 8.18 12.04
N MET A 65 -6.46 7.97 11.49
CA MET A 65 -6.87 8.66 10.26
C MET A 65 -8.38 8.70 10.19
N ASP A 66 -8.95 9.87 9.90
CA ASP A 66 -10.38 10.00 9.65
C ASP A 66 -10.78 9.22 8.42
N ALA A 67 -12.05 8.85 8.36
CA ALA A 67 -12.57 8.03 7.26
C ALA A 67 -12.32 8.68 5.90
N VAL A 68 -11.85 7.88 4.97
CA VAL A 68 -11.58 8.29 3.58
C VAL A 68 -12.23 7.27 2.66
N THR A 69 -13.02 7.74 1.69
CA THR A 69 -13.59 6.88 0.67
C THR A 69 -12.68 6.87 -0.55
N VAL A 70 -12.30 5.67 -0.98
CA VAL A 70 -11.40 5.49 -2.11
C VAL A 70 -12.15 5.79 -3.40
N PRO A 71 -11.69 6.77 -4.20
CA PRO A 71 -12.35 7.08 -5.47
C PRO A 71 -12.30 5.93 -6.47
N GLU A 72 -13.19 5.94 -7.44
CA GLU A 72 -13.16 4.99 -8.53
C GLU A 72 -11.81 5.07 -9.27
N GLY A 73 -11.30 3.93 -9.65
CA GLY A 73 -10.03 3.85 -10.36
C GLY A 73 -8.80 4.02 -9.48
N GLN A 74 -9.00 4.18 -8.17
CA GLN A 74 -7.90 4.40 -7.23
C GLN A 74 -7.80 3.31 -6.19
N LEU A 75 -6.71 3.31 -5.45
CA LEU A 75 -6.44 2.35 -4.38
C LEU A 75 -5.84 3.08 -3.19
N PHE A 76 -6.08 2.55 -2.00
CA PHE A 76 -5.42 3.01 -0.78
C PHE A 76 -4.35 1.99 -0.43
N VAL A 77 -3.11 2.45 -0.33
CA VAL A 77 -1.97 1.56 -0.09
C VAL A 77 -1.24 1.94 1.19
N MET A 78 -0.66 0.95 1.86
CA MET A 78 0.13 1.18 3.07
C MET A 78 1.36 0.27 3.06
N GLY A 79 2.46 0.79 3.60
CA GLY A 79 3.64 -0.03 3.83
C GLY A 79 3.44 -0.93 5.04
N ASP A 80 4.04 -2.10 5.03
CA ASP A 80 3.93 -3.03 6.17
C ASP A 80 4.66 -2.48 7.40
N ASN A 81 5.71 -1.70 7.21
CA ASN A 81 6.35 -0.99 8.32
C ASN A 81 5.55 0.27 8.64
N ARG A 82 4.45 0.09 9.37
CA ARG A 82 3.43 1.11 9.60
C ARG A 82 3.96 2.39 10.25
N GLU A 83 4.99 2.31 11.05
CA GLU A 83 5.51 3.47 11.76
C GLU A 83 6.44 4.33 10.91
N CYS A 84 7.02 3.76 9.86
CA CYS A 84 8.04 4.43 9.05
C CYS A 84 7.67 4.59 7.58
N SER A 85 6.51 4.12 7.17
CA SER A 85 6.14 4.09 5.77
C SER A 85 5.48 5.41 5.33
N GLU A 86 5.93 5.93 4.18
CA GLU A 86 5.26 7.02 3.50
C GLU A 86 4.28 6.40 2.50
N ASP A 87 3.00 6.56 2.73
CA ASP A 87 1.98 5.88 1.94
C ASP A 87 0.69 6.69 1.89
N SER A 88 -0.43 6.04 1.55
CA SER A 88 -1.71 6.74 1.35
C SER A 88 -2.23 7.47 2.59
N ARG A 89 -1.70 7.17 3.78
CA ARG A 89 -2.04 7.91 5.01
C ARG A 89 -1.46 9.32 4.99
N SER A 90 -0.45 9.55 4.18
CA SER A 90 0.20 10.85 4.06
C SER A 90 -0.44 11.65 2.93
N PRO A 91 -0.73 12.95 3.15
CA PRO A 91 -1.25 13.80 2.07
C PRO A 91 -0.32 13.89 0.86
N ARG A 92 0.97 13.60 1.04
CA ARG A 92 1.94 13.63 -0.05
C ARG A 92 1.76 12.48 -1.03
N VAL A 93 1.16 11.39 -0.61
CA VAL A 93 0.89 10.24 -1.46
C VAL A 93 -0.60 10.14 -1.78
N GLY A 94 -1.45 10.12 -0.76
CA GLY A 94 -2.89 9.97 -0.94
C GLY A 94 -3.26 8.64 -1.60
N THR A 95 -4.50 8.52 -2.05
CA THR A 95 -4.90 7.36 -2.86
C THR A 95 -4.18 7.42 -4.21
N ILE A 96 -3.90 6.26 -4.78
CA ILE A 96 -3.14 6.17 -6.03
C ILE A 96 -4.02 5.70 -7.17
N GLU A 97 -3.74 6.19 -8.38
CA GLU A 97 -4.41 5.72 -9.58
C GLU A 97 -3.94 4.32 -9.94
N GLN A 98 -4.88 3.42 -10.27
CA GLN A 98 -4.52 2.06 -10.67
C GLN A 98 -3.59 2.06 -11.89
N SER A 99 -3.72 3.08 -12.77
CA SER A 99 -2.88 3.20 -13.96
C SER A 99 -1.41 3.40 -13.65
N THR A 100 -1.06 3.77 -12.41
CA THR A 100 0.35 3.97 -12.03
C THR A 100 1.04 2.68 -11.63
N ILE A 101 0.31 1.57 -11.51
CA ILE A 101 0.89 0.29 -11.13
C ILE A 101 1.82 -0.21 -12.22
N VAL A 102 3.07 -0.50 -11.84
CA VAL A 102 4.08 -1.01 -12.76
C VAL A 102 4.17 -2.52 -12.66
N GLY A 103 3.87 -3.07 -11.49
CA GLY A 103 3.95 -4.50 -11.31
C GLY A 103 3.45 -4.95 -9.96
N LYS A 104 3.40 -6.27 -9.79
CA LYS A 104 2.97 -6.93 -8.57
C LYS A 104 4.15 -7.73 -8.01
N VAL A 105 4.32 -7.65 -6.68
CA VAL A 105 5.37 -8.41 -6.01
C VAL A 105 4.83 -9.79 -5.67
N ILE A 106 5.59 -10.82 -6.07
CA ILE A 106 5.26 -12.22 -5.75
C ILE A 106 6.25 -12.69 -4.71
N VAL A 107 5.75 -13.14 -3.55
CA VAL A 107 6.58 -13.62 -2.45
C VAL A 107 6.54 -15.14 -2.40
N ARG A 108 7.72 -15.77 -2.45
CA ARG A 108 7.86 -17.21 -2.27
C ARG A 108 8.39 -17.49 -0.88
N LEU A 109 7.71 -18.36 -0.16
CA LEU A 109 8.05 -18.63 1.22
C LEU A 109 8.90 -19.87 1.43
N TYR A 110 8.91 -20.82 0.49
CA TYR A 110 9.62 -22.08 0.65
C TYR A 110 10.30 -22.53 -0.63
N PRO A 111 11.51 -23.10 -0.54
CA PRO A 111 12.34 -23.28 0.66
C PRO A 111 13.03 -22.01 1.11
N PHE A 112 12.99 -20.96 0.31
CA PHE A 112 13.60 -19.69 0.61
C PHE A 112 12.60 -18.57 0.42
N ASN A 113 12.70 -17.55 1.24
CA ASN A 113 11.93 -16.34 1.02
C ASN A 113 12.52 -15.59 -0.16
N THR A 114 11.75 -15.44 -1.21
CA THR A 114 12.18 -14.76 -2.42
C THR A 114 11.11 -13.76 -2.84
N ILE A 115 11.53 -12.53 -3.10
CA ILE A 115 10.65 -11.51 -3.62
C ILE A 115 10.93 -11.39 -5.11
N LYS A 116 9.87 -11.52 -5.92
CA LYS A 116 9.97 -11.33 -7.37
C LYS A 116 9.13 -10.14 -7.77
N THR A 117 9.71 -9.28 -8.60
CA THR A 117 9.00 -8.11 -9.12
C THR A 117 9.02 -8.18 -10.64
N PHE A 118 8.27 -7.27 -11.26
CA PHE A 118 8.35 -7.09 -12.69
C PHE A 118 9.71 -6.49 -13.03
N LYS A 119 10.26 -6.97 -14.14
CA LYS A 119 11.61 -6.67 -14.55
C LYS A 119 11.82 -5.18 -14.79
N GLY A 120 12.97 -4.67 -14.35
CA GLY A 120 13.38 -3.30 -14.67
C GLY A 120 12.79 -2.24 -13.76
N VAL A 121 12.21 -2.63 -12.63
CA VAL A 121 11.59 -1.69 -11.69
C VAL A 121 12.46 -1.54 -10.46
N ASP A 122 12.84 -0.29 -10.16
CA ASP A 122 13.45 0.08 -8.89
C ASP A 122 12.34 0.50 -7.93
N TYR A 123 12.42 0.09 -6.68
CA TYR A 123 11.35 0.36 -5.73
C TYR A 123 11.84 0.60 -4.32
N GLU A 124 10.98 1.24 -3.51
CA GLU A 124 11.19 1.44 -2.08
C GLU A 124 9.93 0.97 -1.34
N SER A 125 10.12 0.36 -0.17
CA SER A 125 8.99 -0.10 0.65
C SER A 125 8.62 0.89 1.76
#